data_65fe34a913375a1db5da5b7caf7696d7
#
_entry.id   65fe34a913375a1db5da5b7caf7696d7
#
_cell.length_a   1.000
_cell.length_b   1.000
_cell.length_c   1.000
_cell.angle_alpha   90.00
_cell.angle_beta   90.00
_cell.angle_gamma   90.00
#
_symmetry.space_group_name_H-M   'P 1'
#
loop_
_entity.id
_entity.type
_entity.pdbx_description
1 polymer ?
#
loop_
_entity_poly.entity_id
_entity_poly.type
_entity_poly.pdbx_seq_one_letter_code
_entity_poly.pdbx_strand_id
1 'polypeptide(L)'
;MTTASLICLAVTGLSIYPSSDTICKYAEVVVEESEKNNIDPTLLVGLIGVESNWKPHAESWAGACGLTQVLPKYTKKYGNKGRNLTCDELKDPVTSIQVGSRVLRYWIDTYANGRYKTGLCGYNAGFRCKGDSPNGTGMRYAKKVLKYKRKLDRAIKRVKNEDDKYAKSCNRLFFRIGAFCF
;
A
#
# COMPACT_ATOMS: atom_id res chain seq x y z
N MET A 1 16.95 -4.68 -9.17
CA MET A 1 15.94 -5.06 -8.14
C MET A 1 14.54 -4.70 -8.58
N THR A 2 13.52 -5.56 -8.36
CA THR A 2 12.10 -5.23 -8.65
C THR A 2 11.53 -4.26 -7.60
N THR A 3 10.41 -3.58 -7.93
CA THR A 3 9.72 -2.71 -6.96
C THR A 3 9.26 -3.50 -5.72
N ALA A 4 8.78 -4.73 -5.90
CA ALA A 4 8.38 -5.61 -4.80
C ALA A 4 9.57 -5.97 -3.88
N SER A 5 10.73 -6.32 -4.46
CA SER A 5 11.96 -6.58 -3.70
C SER A 5 12.42 -5.35 -2.90
N LEU A 6 12.33 -4.16 -3.50
CA LEU A 6 12.67 -2.91 -2.82
C LEU A 6 11.73 -2.59 -1.65
N ILE A 7 10.43 -2.85 -1.82
CA ILE A 7 9.44 -2.69 -0.73
C ILE A 7 9.79 -3.66 0.41
N CYS A 8 10.02 -4.94 0.10
CA CYS A 8 10.36 -5.95 1.11
C CYS A 8 11.61 -5.56 1.90
N LEU A 9 12.73 -5.25 1.23
CA LEU A 9 13.97 -4.83 1.88
C LEU A 9 13.79 -3.56 2.73
N ALA A 10 13.01 -2.60 2.21
CA ALA A 10 12.78 -1.36 2.94
C ALA A 10 11.95 -1.56 4.22
N VAL A 11 10.95 -2.45 4.22
CA VAL A 11 10.11 -2.68 5.42
C VAL A 11 10.83 -3.51 6.48
N THR A 12 11.71 -4.45 6.10
CA THR A 12 12.51 -5.22 7.07
C THR A 12 13.45 -4.33 7.88
N GLY A 13 13.95 -3.23 7.28
CA GLY A 13 14.75 -2.21 7.96
C GLY A 13 13.96 -1.18 8.78
N LEU A 14 12.63 -1.23 8.74
CA LEU A 14 11.76 -0.27 9.41
C LEU A 14 10.97 -0.92 10.54
N SER A 15 11.34 -0.64 11.78
CA SER A 15 10.62 -1.13 12.98
C SER A 15 9.15 -0.70 13.09
N ILE A 16 8.67 0.12 12.14
CA ILE A 16 7.26 0.57 12.11
C ILE A 16 6.29 -0.44 11.49
N TYR A 17 6.82 -1.51 10.89
CA TYR A 17 6.03 -2.58 10.30
C TYR A 17 6.29 -3.90 11.04
N PRO A 18 5.52 -4.22 12.08
CA PRO A 18 5.69 -5.47 12.83
C PRO A 18 5.36 -6.73 11.99
N SER A 19 4.84 -6.53 10.78
CA SER A 19 4.40 -7.60 9.87
C SER A 19 5.22 -7.60 8.56
N SER A 20 6.55 -7.36 8.62
CA SER A 20 7.43 -7.36 7.44
C SER A 20 7.27 -8.61 6.58
N ASP A 21 7.16 -9.80 7.19
CA ASP A 21 7.00 -11.07 6.48
C ASP A 21 5.71 -11.10 5.66
N THR A 22 4.60 -10.61 6.23
CA THR A 22 3.33 -10.51 5.51
C THR A 22 3.42 -9.52 4.36
N ILE A 23 4.10 -8.38 4.56
CA ILE A 23 4.31 -7.39 3.49
C ILE A 23 5.13 -7.99 2.36
N CYS A 24 6.25 -8.65 2.68
CA CYS A 24 7.10 -9.32 1.69
C CYS A 24 6.34 -10.39 0.91
N LYS A 25 5.53 -11.20 1.59
CA LYS A 25 4.72 -12.24 0.97
C LYS A 25 3.76 -11.71 -0.09
N TYR A 26 3.21 -10.52 0.11
CA TYR A 26 2.21 -9.93 -0.79
C TYR A 26 2.71 -8.71 -1.58
N ALA A 27 4.01 -8.40 -1.53
CA ALA A 27 4.59 -7.23 -2.18
C ALA A 27 4.36 -7.24 -3.72
N GLU A 28 4.46 -8.39 -4.36
CA GLU A 28 4.20 -8.52 -5.80
C GLU A 28 2.74 -8.22 -6.14
N VAL A 29 1.79 -8.77 -5.37
CA VAL A 29 0.36 -8.49 -5.55
C VAL A 29 0.05 -7.01 -5.35
N VAL A 30 0.68 -6.37 -4.36
CA VAL A 30 0.54 -4.93 -4.13
C VAL A 30 1.04 -4.12 -5.32
N VAL A 31 2.21 -4.46 -5.85
CA VAL A 31 2.78 -3.76 -7.02
C VAL A 31 1.88 -3.94 -8.23
N GLU A 32 1.51 -5.18 -8.55
CA GLU A 32 0.63 -5.50 -9.68
C GLU A 32 -0.72 -4.76 -9.62
N GLU A 33 -1.41 -4.80 -8.49
CA GLU A 33 -2.70 -4.13 -8.33
C GLU A 33 -2.57 -2.61 -8.27
N SER A 34 -1.43 -2.11 -7.79
CA SER A 34 -1.13 -0.67 -7.82
C SER A 34 -0.94 -0.18 -9.26
N GLU A 35 -0.21 -0.92 -10.08
CA GLU A 35 -0.01 -0.61 -11.51
C GLU A 35 -1.33 -0.66 -12.28
N LYS A 36 -2.12 -1.75 -12.12
CA LYS A 36 -3.44 -1.89 -12.76
C LYS A 36 -4.39 -0.73 -12.45
N ASN A 37 -4.30 -0.19 -11.25
CA ASN A 37 -5.18 0.88 -10.78
C ASN A 37 -4.50 2.27 -10.80
N ASN A 38 -3.30 2.39 -11.37
CA ASN A 38 -2.53 3.64 -11.42
C ASN A 38 -2.42 4.31 -10.04
N ILE A 39 -2.01 3.53 -9.04
CA ILE A 39 -1.76 3.95 -7.65
C ILE A 39 -0.28 3.75 -7.36
N ASP A 40 0.31 4.63 -6.57
CA ASP A 40 1.66 4.43 -6.05
C ASP A 40 1.70 3.21 -5.10
N PRO A 41 2.55 2.19 -5.35
CA PRO A 41 2.59 0.99 -4.50
C PRO A 41 2.87 1.30 -3.02
N THR A 42 3.70 2.29 -2.73
CA THR A 42 4.00 2.67 -1.33
C THR A 42 2.81 3.35 -0.64
N LEU A 43 1.89 3.95 -1.42
CA LEU A 43 0.62 4.45 -0.90
C LEU A 43 -0.28 3.30 -0.46
N LEU A 44 -0.39 2.24 -1.28
CA LEU A 44 -1.21 1.06 -0.97
C LEU A 44 -0.63 0.31 0.24
N VAL A 45 0.69 0.13 0.32
CA VAL A 45 1.36 -0.42 1.52
C VAL A 45 1.01 0.38 2.76
N GLY A 46 1.09 1.70 2.68
CA GLY A 46 0.77 2.59 3.79
C GLY A 46 -0.70 2.54 4.21
N LEU A 47 -1.61 2.42 3.25
CA LEU A 47 -3.04 2.23 3.51
C LEU A 47 -3.30 0.94 4.29
N ILE A 48 -2.81 -0.20 3.79
CA ILE A 48 -2.98 -1.51 4.44
C ILE A 48 -2.40 -1.49 5.87
N GLY A 49 -1.23 -0.85 6.04
CA GLY A 49 -0.62 -0.69 7.36
C GLY A 49 -1.50 0.09 8.34
N VAL A 50 -2.24 1.08 7.87
CA VAL A 50 -3.15 1.87 8.71
C VAL A 50 -4.47 1.15 8.97
N GLU A 51 -4.99 0.41 8.00
CA GLU A 51 -6.29 -0.26 8.06
C GLU A 51 -6.27 -1.50 8.96
N SER A 52 -5.34 -2.40 8.73
CA SER A 52 -5.31 -3.71 9.39
C SER A 52 -4.00 -4.01 10.12
N ASN A 53 -3.00 -3.13 10.00
CA ASN A 53 -1.62 -3.47 10.39
C ASN A 53 -1.13 -4.78 9.74
N TRP A 54 -1.53 -5.02 8.50
CA TRP A 54 -1.21 -6.21 7.71
C TRP A 54 -1.74 -7.53 8.30
N LYS A 55 -2.84 -7.47 9.06
CA LYS A 55 -3.54 -8.65 9.59
C LYS A 55 -4.64 -9.08 8.62
N PRO A 56 -4.51 -10.22 7.90
CA PRO A 56 -5.49 -10.61 6.88
C PRO A 56 -6.90 -10.84 7.43
N HIS A 57 -6.99 -11.35 8.64
CA HIS A 57 -8.27 -11.68 9.29
C HIS A 57 -8.84 -10.53 10.13
N ALA A 58 -8.32 -9.30 9.96
CA ALA A 58 -8.85 -8.15 10.68
C ALA A 58 -10.31 -7.90 10.31
N GLU A 59 -11.11 -7.63 11.34
CA GLU A 59 -12.51 -7.23 11.23
C GLU A 59 -12.77 -6.09 12.21
N SER A 60 -13.38 -5.01 11.73
CA SER A 60 -13.72 -3.87 12.57
C SER A 60 -15.11 -4.03 13.18
N TRP A 61 -15.40 -3.28 14.25
CA TRP A 61 -16.75 -3.20 14.84
C TRP A 61 -17.83 -2.75 13.84
N ALA A 62 -17.44 -2.05 12.76
CA ALA A 62 -18.33 -1.62 11.70
C ALA A 62 -18.54 -2.67 10.60
N GLY A 63 -17.89 -3.86 10.72
CA GLY A 63 -17.95 -4.94 9.76
C GLY A 63 -17.05 -4.74 8.53
N ALA A 64 -16.03 -3.88 8.59
CA ALA A 64 -15.00 -3.81 7.55
C ALA A 64 -14.01 -4.95 7.71
N CYS A 65 -13.60 -5.58 6.61
CA CYS A 65 -12.91 -6.86 6.62
C CYS A 65 -11.60 -6.83 5.83
N GLY A 66 -10.65 -7.68 6.27
CA GLY A 66 -9.41 -7.99 5.57
C GLY A 66 -8.34 -6.91 5.62
N LEU A 67 -7.32 -7.06 4.79
CA LEU A 67 -6.14 -6.18 4.78
C LEU A 67 -6.49 -4.72 4.54
N THR A 68 -7.44 -4.46 3.67
CA THR A 68 -7.82 -3.11 3.23
C THR A 68 -9.08 -2.55 3.91
N GLN A 69 -9.68 -3.33 4.84
CA GLN A 69 -10.85 -2.92 5.63
C GLN A 69 -12.01 -2.36 4.79
N VAL A 70 -12.34 -3.04 3.70
CA VAL A 70 -13.51 -2.69 2.89
C VAL A 70 -14.76 -3.31 3.49
N LEU A 71 -15.86 -2.54 3.50
CA LEU A 71 -17.17 -3.04 3.94
C LEU A 71 -17.79 -3.94 2.86
N PRO A 72 -18.19 -5.19 3.18
CA PRO A 72 -18.80 -6.13 2.23
C PRO A 72 -19.90 -5.53 1.37
N LYS A 73 -20.81 -4.77 1.97
CA LYS A 73 -21.98 -4.16 1.29
C LYS A 73 -21.64 -3.19 0.14
N TYR A 74 -20.40 -2.73 0.05
CA TYR A 74 -19.96 -1.82 -1.00
C TYR A 74 -19.09 -2.48 -2.07
N THR A 75 -18.89 -3.81 -2.00
CA THR A 75 -17.93 -4.50 -2.88
C THR A 75 -18.47 -4.91 -4.25
N LYS A 76 -19.80 -4.88 -4.47
CA LYS A 76 -20.41 -5.29 -5.75
C LYS A 76 -19.76 -4.64 -6.97
N LYS A 77 -19.43 -3.36 -6.88
CA LYS A 77 -18.82 -2.58 -7.96
C LYS A 77 -17.32 -2.90 -8.14
N TYR A 78 -16.64 -3.34 -7.10
CA TYR A 78 -15.17 -3.45 -7.05
C TYR A 78 -14.67 -4.90 -7.03
N GLY A 79 -15.53 -5.87 -6.67
CA GLY A 79 -15.26 -7.29 -6.80
C GLY A 79 -15.73 -7.82 -8.15
N ASN A 80 -14.99 -8.74 -8.75
CA ASN A 80 -15.29 -9.27 -10.09
C ASN A 80 -16.47 -10.28 -10.16
N LYS A 81 -17.32 -10.35 -9.12
CA LYS A 81 -18.35 -11.39 -8.99
C LYS A 81 -19.78 -10.90 -9.26
N GLY A 82 -19.98 -9.65 -9.66
CA GLY A 82 -21.31 -9.08 -9.92
C GLY A 82 -22.24 -9.00 -8.70
N ARG A 83 -21.75 -9.38 -7.52
CA ARG A 83 -22.42 -9.32 -6.21
C ARG A 83 -21.51 -8.73 -5.14
N ASN A 84 -22.07 -8.45 -3.98
CA ASN A 84 -21.23 -8.12 -2.83
C ASN A 84 -20.42 -9.36 -2.39
N LEU A 85 -19.17 -9.12 -2.00
CA LEU A 85 -18.33 -10.14 -1.38
C LEU A 85 -18.71 -10.31 0.09
N THR A 86 -18.45 -11.49 0.63
CA THR A 86 -18.56 -11.77 2.06
C THR A 86 -17.33 -11.25 2.81
N CYS A 87 -17.42 -11.18 4.13
CA CYS A 87 -16.27 -10.86 4.97
C CYS A 87 -15.15 -11.90 4.81
N ASP A 88 -15.49 -13.18 4.74
CA ASP A 88 -14.51 -14.26 4.58
C ASP A 88 -13.78 -14.18 3.24
N GLU A 89 -14.47 -13.79 2.16
CA GLU A 89 -13.83 -13.52 0.88
C GLU A 89 -12.86 -12.32 0.96
N LEU A 90 -13.19 -11.30 1.75
CA LEU A 90 -12.31 -10.14 1.97
C LEU A 90 -11.16 -10.42 2.94
N LYS A 91 -11.22 -11.48 3.74
CA LYS A 91 -10.11 -11.97 4.57
C LYS A 91 -9.04 -12.71 3.74
N ASP A 92 -9.35 -13.13 2.50
CA ASP A 92 -8.33 -13.54 1.55
C ASP A 92 -7.46 -12.33 1.16
N PRO A 93 -6.14 -12.39 1.38
CA PRO A 93 -5.26 -11.24 1.19
C PRO A 93 -5.24 -10.70 -0.23
N VAL A 94 -5.24 -11.57 -1.24
CA VAL A 94 -5.21 -11.18 -2.65
C VAL A 94 -6.50 -10.46 -3.01
N THR A 95 -7.65 -11.04 -2.68
CA THR A 95 -8.98 -10.44 -2.88
C THR A 95 -9.08 -9.08 -2.18
N SER A 96 -8.61 -8.99 -0.94
CA SER A 96 -8.62 -7.74 -0.18
C SER A 96 -7.81 -6.63 -0.86
N ILE A 97 -6.58 -6.94 -1.32
CA ILE A 97 -5.72 -5.98 -2.01
C ILE A 97 -6.38 -5.53 -3.33
N GLN A 98 -6.91 -6.46 -4.11
CA GLN A 98 -7.59 -6.17 -5.37
C GLN A 98 -8.79 -5.24 -5.21
N VAL A 99 -9.65 -5.54 -4.24
CA VAL A 99 -10.84 -4.74 -4.00
C VAL A 99 -10.47 -3.37 -3.41
N GLY A 100 -9.59 -3.36 -2.42
CA GLY A 100 -9.16 -2.14 -1.75
C GLY A 100 -8.46 -1.14 -2.67
N SER A 101 -7.61 -1.62 -3.59
CA SER A 101 -6.95 -0.76 -4.59
C SER A 101 -7.98 -0.11 -5.53
N ARG A 102 -8.99 -0.85 -6.01
CA ARG A 102 -10.07 -0.31 -6.85
C ARG A 102 -10.95 0.71 -6.10
N VAL A 103 -11.26 0.43 -4.84
CA VAL A 103 -11.99 1.38 -3.98
C VAL A 103 -11.17 2.66 -3.77
N LEU A 104 -9.87 2.54 -3.49
CA LEU A 104 -8.99 3.70 -3.34
C LEU A 104 -8.91 4.51 -4.64
N ARG A 105 -8.75 3.84 -5.78
CA ARG A 105 -8.72 4.52 -7.08
C ARG A 105 -10.01 5.29 -7.35
N TYR A 106 -11.17 4.69 -7.08
CA TYR A 106 -12.45 5.35 -7.21
C TYR A 106 -12.53 6.66 -6.41
N TRP A 107 -12.07 6.67 -5.16
CA TRP A 107 -12.06 7.89 -4.34
C TRP A 107 -11.06 8.93 -4.84
N ILE A 108 -9.90 8.50 -5.33
CA ILE A 108 -8.89 9.41 -5.88
C ILE A 108 -9.42 10.10 -7.15
N ASP A 109 -10.02 9.35 -8.07
CA ASP A 109 -10.47 9.91 -9.34
C ASP A 109 -11.78 10.68 -9.23
N THR A 110 -12.80 10.02 -8.68
CA THR A 110 -14.18 10.53 -8.76
C THR A 110 -14.40 11.75 -7.86
N TYR A 111 -13.70 11.81 -6.73
CA TYR A 111 -13.97 12.85 -5.71
C TYR A 111 -12.77 13.73 -5.39
N ALA A 112 -11.59 13.33 -5.75
CA ALA A 112 -10.37 14.01 -5.33
C ALA A 112 -9.58 14.64 -6.48
N ASN A 113 -10.02 14.51 -7.72
CA ASN A 113 -9.30 15.01 -8.91
C ASN A 113 -7.80 14.63 -8.85
N GLY A 114 -7.49 13.37 -8.59
CA GLY A 114 -6.13 12.83 -8.48
C GLY A 114 -5.40 13.12 -7.15
N ARG A 115 -5.99 13.88 -6.22
CA ARG A 115 -5.32 14.24 -4.96
C ARG A 115 -5.40 13.13 -3.92
N TYR A 116 -4.29 12.49 -3.63
CA TYR A 116 -4.20 11.37 -2.68
C TYR A 116 -4.78 11.67 -1.30
N LYS A 117 -4.47 12.87 -0.73
CA LYS A 117 -4.94 13.22 0.61
C LYS A 117 -6.48 13.27 0.70
N THR A 118 -7.13 13.83 -0.31
CA THR A 118 -8.60 13.91 -0.38
C THR A 118 -9.20 12.53 -0.69
N GLY A 119 -8.59 11.76 -1.61
CA GLY A 119 -9.01 10.40 -1.91
C GLY A 119 -8.94 9.47 -0.70
N LEU A 120 -7.86 9.53 0.06
CA LEU A 120 -7.70 8.80 1.32
C LEU A 120 -8.72 9.22 2.37
N CYS A 121 -9.03 10.52 2.46
CA CYS A 121 -10.11 11.00 3.31
C CYS A 121 -11.44 10.35 2.92
N GLY A 122 -11.76 10.31 1.62
CA GLY A 122 -12.95 9.67 1.08
C GLY A 122 -12.99 8.17 1.35
N TYR A 123 -11.87 7.49 1.20
CA TYR A 123 -11.74 6.07 1.53
C TYR A 123 -12.20 5.75 2.96
N ASN A 124 -11.74 6.54 3.93
CA ASN A 124 -12.06 6.34 5.35
C ASN A 124 -13.43 6.89 5.77
N ALA A 125 -13.83 8.07 5.27
CA ALA A 125 -14.99 8.79 5.78
C ALA A 125 -16.10 9.01 4.73
N GLY A 126 -15.93 8.47 3.53
CA GLY A 126 -16.91 8.56 2.45
C GLY A 126 -17.17 10.01 2.01
N PHE A 127 -18.39 10.30 1.66
CA PHE A 127 -18.82 11.60 1.15
C PHE A 127 -18.64 12.78 2.13
N ARG A 128 -18.38 12.51 3.41
CA ARG A 128 -18.04 13.55 4.40
C ARG A 128 -16.70 14.24 4.11
N CYS A 129 -15.90 13.70 3.19
CA CYS A 129 -14.65 14.30 2.71
C CYS A 129 -14.83 15.17 1.45
N LYS A 130 -16.07 15.32 0.96
CA LYS A 130 -16.41 16.14 -0.21
C LYS A 130 -16.76 17.56 0.26
N GLY A 131 -16.26 18.56 -0.45
CA GLY A 131 -16.54 19.98 -0.20
C GLY A 131 -15.44 20.71 0.57
N ASP A 132 -15.74 21.93 1.00
CA ASP A 132 -14.76 22.88 1.55
C ASP A 132 -14.35 22.57 2.99
N SER A 133 -15.14 21.79 3.72
CA SER A 133 -14.86 21.38 5.10
C SER A 133 -14.74 19.85 5.21
N PRO A 134 -13.63 19.27 4.75
CA PRO A 134 -13.45 17.83 4.78
C PRO A 134 -13.43 17.30 6.22
N ASN A 135 -14.00 16.11 6.42
CA ASN A 135 -14.07 15.45 7.72
C ASN A 135 -12.70 15.38 8.42
N GLY A 136 -12.61 15.94 9.63
CA GLY A 136 -11.36 16.01 10.37
C GLY A 136 -10.74 14.65 10.71
N THR A 137 -11.59 13.62 10.97
CA THR A 137 -11.14 12.23 11.21
C THR A 137 -10.56 11.61 9.95
N GLY A 138 -11.27 11.74 8.82
CA GLY A 138 -10.77 11.25 7.53
C GLY A 138 -9.47 11.96 7.11
N MET A 139 -9.32 13.25 7.41
CA MET A 139 -8.08 13.98 7.14
C MET A 139 -6.92 13.57 8.06
N ARG A 140 -7.20 13.21 9.32
CA ARG A 140 -6.19 12.61 10.22
C ARG A 140 -5.75 11.24 9.71
N TYR A 141 -6.70 10.42 9.29
CA TYR A 141 -6.43 9.14 8.63
C TYR A 141 -5.53 9.31 7.41
N ALA A 142 -5.90 10.21 6.47
CA ALA A 142 -5.10 10.48 5.28
C ALA A 142 -3.66 10.93 5.61
N LYS A 143 -3.50 11.80 6.62
CA LYS A 143 -2.17 12.20 7.11
C LYS A 143 -1.37 11.01 7.63
N LYS A 144 -2.02 10.06 8.32
CA LYS A 144 -1.38 8.85 8.85
C LYS A 144 -0.88 7.97 7.70
N VAL A 145 -1.71 7.66 6.72
CA VAL A 145 -1.32 6.87 5.53
C VAL A 145 -0.15 7.54 4.79
N LEU A 146 -0.25 8.84 4.50
CA LEU A 146 0.82 9.57 3.81
C LEU A 146 2.12 9.66 4.64
N LYS A 147 2.05 9.60 5.96
CA LYS A 147 3.24 9.50 6.83
C LYS A 147 3.93 8.16 6.64
N TYR A 148 3.17 7.05 6.58
CA TYR A 148 3.72 5.71 6.29
C TYR A 148 4.35 5.67 4.90
N LYS A 149 3.62 6.14 3.87
CA LYS A 149 4.16 6.25 2.52
C LYS A 149 5.52 6.95 2.50
N ARG A 150 5.62 8.17 3.05
CA ARG A 150 6.88 8.94 3.05
C ARG A 150 8.02 8.25 3.79
N LYS A 151 7.72 7.47 4.84
CA LYS A 151 8.74 6.68 5.55
C LYS A 151 9.27 5.56 4.66
N LEU A 152 8.37 4.86 3.98
CA LEU A 152 8.72 3.79 3.06
C LEU A 152 9.50 4.32 1.84
N ASP A 153 9.05 5.42 1.23
CA ASP A 153 9.78 6.07 0.11
C ASP A 153 11.23 6.41 0.47
N ARG A 154 11.44 6.93 1.69
CA ARG A 154 12.80 7.24 2.17
C ARG A 154 13.64 5.98 2.39
N ALA A 155 13.04 4.92 2.92
CA ALA A 155 13.73 3.66 3.11
C ALA A 155 14.10 3.00 1.78
N ILE A 156 13.20 2.98 0.81
CA ILE A 156 13.47 2.50 -0.55
C ILE A 156 14.62 3.31 -1.19
N LYS A 157 14.61 4.63 -1.03
CA LYS A 157 15.70 5.48 -1.54
C LYS A 157 17.06 5.14 -0.91
N ARG A 158 17.09 4.81 0.39
CA ARG A 158 18.32 4.37 1.07
C ARG A 158 18.81 3.04 0.51
N VAL A 159 17.92 2.05 0.40
CA VAL A 159 18.25 0.74 -0.18
C VAL A 159 18.84 0.90 -1.58
N LYS A 160 18.21 1.69 -2.44
CA LYS A 160 18.73 1.96 -3.81
C LYS A 160 20.12 2.62 -3.79
N ASN A 161 20.32 3.61 -2.92
CA ASN A 161 21.63 4.28 -2.83
C ASN A 161 22.74 3.35 -2.34
N GLU A 162 22.44 2.41 -1.42
CA GLU A 162 23.38 1.42 -0.93
C GLU A 162 23.74 0.40 -2.02
N ASP A 163 22.74 -0.06 -2.78
CA ASP A 163 22.93 -0.95 -3.94
C ASP A 163 23.82 -0.30 -5.01
N ASP A 164 23.53 0.96 -5.37
CA ASP A 164 24.33 1.74 -6.32
C ASP A 164 25.79 1.95 -5.85
N LYS A 165 25.97 2.19 -4.55
CA LYS A 165 27.29 2.35 -3.94
C LYS A 165 28.07 1.04 -4.00
N TYR A 166 27.43 -0.08 -3.69
CA TYR A 166 28.03 -1.41 -3.77
C TYR A 166 28.44 -1.74 -5.21
N ALA A 167 27.54 -1.53 -6.17
CA ALA A 167 27.81 -1.76 -7.59
C ALA A 167 29.02 -0.94 -8.11
N LYS A 168 29.11 0.35 -7.72
CA LYS A 168 30.25 1.22 -8.07
C LYS A 168 31.55 0.75 -7.43
N SER A 169 31.52 0.29 -6.17
CA SER A 169 32.67 -0.25 -5.47
C SER A 169 33.17 -1.54 -6.12
N CYS A 170 32.22 -2.41 -6.48
CA CYS A 170 32.50 -3.68 -7.15
C CYS A 170 33.16 -3.49 -8.51
N ASN A 171 32.63 -2.58 -9.33
CA ASN A 171 33.23 -2.26 -10.62
C ASN A 171 34.69 -1.71 -10.48
N ARG A 172 34.94 -0.86 -9.46
CA ARG A 172 36.33 -0.37 -9.21
C ARG A 172 37.29 -1.50 -8.83
N LEU A 173 36.81 -2.47 -8.05
CA LEU A 173 37.60 -3.63 -7.63
C LEU A 173 37.93 -4.52 -8.83
N PHE A 174 36.92 -4.78 -9.70
CA PHE A 174 37.08 -5.55 -10.92
C PHE A 174 38.18 -4.95 -11.83
N PHE A 175 38.13 -3.63 -12.07
CA PHE A 175 39.16 -2.96 -12.89
C PHE A 175 40.53 -2.91 -12.24
N ARG A 176 40.62 -3.04 -10.91
CA ARG A 176 41.89 -2.90 -10.18
C ARG A 176 42.61 -4.23 -9.93
N ILE A 177 41.89 -5.33 -9.72
CA ILE A 177 42.44 -6.62 -9.31
C ILE A 177 41.79 -7.82 -10.00
N GLY A 178 40.91 -7.63 -10.97
CA GLY A 178 40.21 -8.72 -11.69
C GLY A 178 39.28 -9.58 -10.83
N ALA A 179 38.87 -9.10 -9.66
CA ALA A 179 37.99 -9.86 -8.76
C ALA A 179 36.50 -9.69 -9.12
N PHE A 180 35.79 -10.80 -9.22
CA PHE A 180 34.36 -10.80 -9.40
C PHE A 180 33.65 -10.55 -8.04
N CYS A 181 32.63 -9.71 -8.05
CA CYS A 181 31.71 -9.57 -6.92
C CYS A 181 30.49 -10.47 -7.16
N PHE A 182 30.20 -11.36 -6.24
CA PHE A 182 29.02 -12.22 -6.21
C PHE A 182 27.94 -11.62 -5.32
#